data_83040d1d8bd8f6d1518ab71deafdafe6
#
_entry.id   83040d1d8bd8f6d1518ab71deafdafe6
#
_cell.length_a   1.000
_cell.length_b   1.000
_cell.length_c   1.000
_cell.angle_alpha   90.00
_cell.angle_beta   90.00
_cell.angle_gamma   90.00
#
_symmetry.space_group_name_H-M   'P 1'
#
loop_
_entity.id
_entity.type
_entity.pdbx_description
1 polymer ?
#
loop_
_entity_poly.entity_id
_entity_poly.type
_entity_poly.pdbx_seq_one_letter_code
_entity_poly.pdbx_strand_id
1 'polypeptide(L)'
;INIEDNIKSILYPEPPLGREELEVLNKNGKITSFVTPSQLYSNMNKIQDKKIAISISETPEALTKGIGKAMFDDLSVEIARHLLVTGAKLVYGGDLRIGGFTKLLCDLSCQYGIKEKSDPSTIYFTNYFAWPIFNRLSKSDIAEFKYDRVEIVKTEIPKGVGEEDKGKFFEPTTPSKMFLWANSLSIMRKEMEENVNARIVLGGKIVNFKGRMAGIFEEAICAIQKKHPIYLLGGFGGASAQIVKLMKGETT
;
A
#
# COMPACT_ATOMS: atom_id res chain seq x y z
N ILE A 1 -43.41 17.89 8.85
CA ILE A 1 -42.00 18.34 8.79
C ILE A 1 -41.68 18.48 7.31
N ASN A 2 -41.49 19.72 6.86
CA ASN A 2 -41.15 19.98 5.47
C ASN A 2 -39.67 19.61 5.30
N ILE A 3 -39.39 18.45 4.72
CA ILE A 3 -38.03 17.89 4.54
C ILE A 3 -37.20 18.85 3.67
N GLU A 4 -37.83 19.60 2.77
CA GLU A 4 -37.17 20.47 1.82
C GLU A 4 -36.42 21.68 2.45
N ASP A 5 -36.83 22.14 3.62
CA ASP A 5 -36.23 23.33 4.23
C ASP A 5 -34.93 23.05 5.02
N ASN A 6 -34.56 21.76 5.17
CA ASN A 6 -33.39 21.33 5.95
C ASN A 6 -32.26 20.68 5.11
N ILE A 7 -32.45 20.57 3.79
CA ILE A 7 -31.40 19.99 2.93
C ILE A 7 -30.37 21.07 2.60
N LYS A 8 -29.18 20.95 3.21
CA LYS A 8 -28.06 21.88 2.97
C LYS A 8 -27.08 21.32 1.95
N SER A 9 -26.96 20.00 1.85
CA SER A 9 -26.03 19.33 0.94
C SER A 9 -26.61 18.02 0.41
N ILE A 10 -26.31 17.72 -0.83
CA ILE A 10 -26.67 16.45 -1.48
C ILE A 10 -25.38 15.69 -1.80
N LEU A 11 -25.32 14.45 -1.39
CA LEU A 11 -24.25 13.53 -1.84
C LEU A 11 -24.54 13.12 -3.28
N TYR A 12 -23.64 13.48 -4.18
CA TYR A 12 -23.73 13.19 -5.60
C TYR A 12 -22.70 12.13 -6.03
N PRO A 13 -23.05 11.18 -6.90
CA PRO A 13 -22.08 10.20 -7.41
C PRO A 13 -20.92 10.86 -8.16
N GLU A 14 -19.80 10.18 -8.23
CA GLU A 14 -18.69 10.59 -9.12
C GLU A 14 -19.09 10.46 -10.61
N PRO A 15 -18.62 11.35 -11.47
CA PRO A 15 -17.74 12.52 -11.23
C PRO A 15 -18.51 13.72 -10.65
N PRO A 16 -17.79 14.73 -10.08
CA PRO A 16 -18.43 15.97 -9.60
C PRO A 16 -19.18 16.68 -10.73
N LEU A 17 -20.29 17.29 -10.38
CA LEU A 17 -21.10 18.09 -11.31
C LEU A 17 -20.28 19.22 -11.93
N GLY A 18 -20.45 19.44 -13.22
CA GLY A 18 -19.93 20.59 -13.93
C GLY A 18 -20.67 21.88 -13.56
N ARG A 19 -20.08 23.03 -13.94
CA ARG A 19 -20.62 24.35 -13.60
C ARG A 19 -22.05 24.56 -14.12
N GLU A 20 -22.31 24.14 -15.38
CA GLU A 20 -23.61 24.25 -16.00
C GLU A 20 -24.67 23.40 -15.31
N GLU A 21 -24.32 22.18 -14.94
CA GLU A 21 -25.20 21.26 -14.21
C GLU A 21 -25.54 21.82 -12.82
N LEU A 22 -24.57 22.38 -12.11
CA LEU A 22 -24.76 23.04 -10.82
C LEU A 22 -25.73 24.27 -10.95
N GLU A 23 -25.57 25.05 -12.01
CA GLU A 23 -26.46 26.23 -12.27
C GLU A 23 -27.88 25.79 -12.53
N VAL A 24 -28.09 24.67 -13.27
CA VAL A 24 -29.44 24.13 -13.53
C VAL A 24 -30.09 23.62 -12.24
N LEU A 25 -29.36 22.90 -11.42
CA LEU A 25 -29.87 22.30 -10.19
C LEU A 25 -30.10 23.34 -9.07
N ASN A 26 -29.34 24.43 -9.06
CA ASN A 26 -29.47 25.51 -8.08
C ASN A 26 -30.51 26.59 -8.44
N LYS A 27 -31.20 26.48 -9.57
CA LYS A 27 -32.20 27.47 -10.01
C LYS A 27 -33.27 27.81 -8.96
N ASN A 28 -33.55 26.92 -8.03
CA ASN A 28 -34.56 27.11 -6.99
C ASN A 28 -33.98 27.59 -5.63
N GLY A 29 -32.67 27.78 -5.51
CA GLY A 29 -32.01 28.38 -4.34
C GLY A 29 -32.08 27.60 -3.02
N LYS A 30 -32.65 26.36 -3.01
CA LYS A 30 -32.87 25.58 -1.80
C LYS A 30 -31.70 24.66 -1.43
N ILE A 31 -30.87 24.28 -2.42
CA ILE A 31 -29.74 23.37 -2.22
C ILE A 31 -28.47 24.21 -2.24
N THR A 32 -27.71 24.17 -1.15
CA THR A 32 -26.52 25.02 -0.99
C THR A 32 -25.22 24.34 -1.46
N SER A 33 -25.18 23.02 -1.53
CA SER A 33 -24.01 22.32 -2.03
C SER A 33 -24.32 20.92 -2.54
N PHE A 34 -23.56 20.50 -3.56
CA PHE A 34 -23.46 19.14 -4.02
C PHE A 34 -22.05 18.64 -3.69
N VAL A 35 -21.95 17.55 -3.02
CA VAL A 35 -20.67 16.98 -2.54
C VAL A 35 -20.55 15.56 -3.05
N THR A 36 -19.47 15.25 -3.73
CA THR A 36 -19.16 13.87 -4.11
C THR A 36 -18.57 13.11 -2.92
N PRO A 37 -18.60 11.76 -2.95
CA PRO A 37 -17.90 10.97 -1.94
C PRO A 37 -16.45 11.41 -1.74
N SER A 38 -15.68 11.62 -2.80
CA SER A 38 -14.30 12.10 -2.72
C SER A 38 -14.17 13.46 -2.05
N GLN A 39 -15.05 14.40 -2.38
CA GLN A 39 -15.08 15.72 -1.74
C GLN A 39 -15.48 15.64 -0.26
N LEU A 40 -16.45 14.77 0.07
CA LEU A 40 -16.84 14.54 1.46
C LEU A 40 -15.66 13.99 2.26
N TYR A 41 -14.98 12.97 1.74
CA TYR A 41 -13.81 12.38 2.39
C TYR A 41 -12.63 13.35 2.46
N SER A 42 -12.44 14.23 1.48
CA SER A 42 -11.38 15.26 1.52
C SER A 42 -11.58 16.28 2.65
N ASN A 43 -12.82 16.46 3.09
CA ASN A 43 -13.17 17.36 4.20
C ASN A 43 -13.21 16.67 5.56
N MET A 44 -13.20 15.32 5.58
CA MET A 44 -13.10 14.54 6.81
C MET A 44 -11.63 14.32 7.16
N ASN A 45 -11.32 14.21 8.44
CA ASN A 45 -10.01 14.07 9.05
C ASN A 45 -8.92 13.52 8.11
N LYS A 46 -8.21 14.42 7.43
CA LYS A 46 -7.09 14.05 6.56
C LYS A 46 -6.04 13.33 7.39
N ILE A 47 -5.56 12.20 6.91
CA ILE A 47 -4.41 11.48 7.48
C ILE A 47 -3.11 12.09 6.96
N GLN A 48 -3.03 13.43 7.07
CA GLN A 48 -1.94 14.21 6.51
C GLN A 48 -0.58 13.72 7.03
N ASP A 49 0.33 13.48 6.10
CA ASP A 49 1.72 13.02 6.35
C ASP A 49 1.85 11.68 7.09
N LYS A 50 0.73 10.97 7.34
CA LYS A 50 0.82 9.63 7.92
C LYS A 50 1.37 8.63 6.91
N LYS A 51 2.35 7.84 7.32
CA LYS A 51 2.91 6.76 6.52
C LYS A 51 2.05 5.50 6.70
N ILE A 52 1.41 5.05 5.64
CA ILE A 52 0.55 3.88 5.64
C ILE A 52 1.21 2.76 4.85
N ALA A 53 1.52 1.67 5.53
CA ALA A 53 2.06 0.48 4.88
C ALA A 53 0.94 -0.31 4.19
N ILE A 54 1.22 -0.78 2.98
CA ILE A 54 0.30 -1.61 2.21
C ILE A 54 0.95 -2.98 2.01
N SER A 55 0.36 -4.01 2.59
CA SER A 55 0.78 -5.41 2.44
C SER A 55 -0.10 -6.06 1.39
N ILE A 56 0.39 -6.17 0.17
CA ILE A 56 -0.37 -6.74 -0.94
C ILE A 56 0.42 -7.90 -1.56
N SER A 57 -0.25 -9.02 -1.78
CA SER A 57 0.26 -10.11 -2.60
C SER A 57 -0.91 -10.92 -3.15
N GLU A 58 -0.81 -11.29 -4.40
CA GLU A 58 -1.77 -12.19 -5.02
C GLU A 58 -1.89 -13.50 -4.24
N THR A 59 -3.07 -14.10 -4.29
CA THR A 59 -3.33 -15.42 -3.69
C THR A 59 -4.10 -16.30 -4.66
N PRO A 60 -3.76 -17.61 -4.75
CA PRO A 60 -4.53 -18.56 -5.56
C PRO A 60 -6.01 -18.63 -5.19
N GLU A 61 -6.35 -18.41 -3.91
CA GLU A 61 -7.74 -18.41 -3.45
C GLU A 61 -8.58 -17.28 -4.06
N ALA A 62 -7.98 -16.16 -4.43
CA ALA A 62 -8.70 -15.07 -5.11
C ALA A 62 -9.27 -15.56 -6.44
N LEU A 63 -8.47 -16.31 -7.21
CA LEU A 63 -8.90 -16.87 -8.49
C LEU A 63 -10.07 -17.85 -8.33
N THR A 64 -10.08 -18.68 -7.30
CA THR A 64 -11.21 -19.61 -7.03
C THR A 64 -12.49 -18.88 -6.65
N LYS A 65 -12.38 -17.63 -6.19
CA LYS A 65 -13.52 -16.74 -5.90
C LYS A 65 -13.92 -15.87 -7.09
N GLY A 66 -13.35 -16.11 -8.27
CA GLY A 66 -13.59 -15.30 -9.46
C GLY A 66 -12.89 -13.92 -9.46
N ILE A 67 -11.98 -13.68 -8.52
CA ILE A 67 -11.22 -12.43 -8.41
C ILE A 67 -9.93 -12.59 -9.21
N GLY A 68 -9.95 -12.08 -10.44
CA GLY A 68 -8.77 -12.06 -11.31
C GLY A 68 -7.72 -11.01 -10.86
N LYS A 69 -6.53 -11.11 -11.48
CA LYS A 69 -5.42 -10.17 -11.21
C LYS A 69 -5.84 -8.71 -11.43
N ALA A 70 -6.59 -8.42 -12.49
CA ALA A 70 -7.04 -7.06 -12.80
C ALA A 70 -7.87 -6.46 -11.65
N MET A 71 -8.82 -7.21 -11.10
CA MET A 71 -9.62 -6.74 -9.95
C MET A 71 -8.76 -6.48 -8.71
N PHE A 72 -7.72 -7.30 -8.53
CA PHE A 72 -6.79 -7.14 -7.41
C PHE A 72 -5.93 -5.89 -7.58
N ASP A 73 -5.44 -5.66 -8.78
CA ASP A 73 -4.68 -4.46 -9.15
C ASP A 73 -5.55 -3.20 -9.01
N ASP A 74 -6.78 -3.22 -9.55
CA ASP A 74 -7.74 -2.11 -9.47
C ASP A 74 -8.04 -1.71 -8.02
N LEU A 75 -8.32 -2.68 -7.15
CA LEU A 75 -8.55 -2.40 -5.73
C LEU A 75 -7.31 -1.79 -5.07
N SER A 76 -6.13 -2.30 -5.42
CA SER A 76 -4.86 -1.78 -4.89
C SER A 76 -4.63 -0.33 -5.29
N VAL A 77 -4.97 0.01 -6.54
CA VAL A 77 -4.95 1.38 -7.07
C VAL A 77 -5.94 2.27 -6.33
N GLU A 78 -7.18 1.81 -6.13
CA GLU A 78 -8.21 2.60 -5.44
C GLU A 78 -7.84 2.86 -3.97
N ILE A 79 -7.33 1.87 -3.26
CA ILE A 79 -6.82 2.05 -1.89
C ILE A 79 -5.69 3.09 -1.87
N ALA A 80 -4.69 2.92 -2.72
CA ALA A 80 -3.54 3.82 -2.76
C ALA A 80 -3.94 5.24 -3.17
N ARG A 81 -4.82 5.39 -4.16
CA ARG A 81 -5.37 6.68 -4.60
C ARG A 81 -6.11 7.38 -3.46
N HIS A 82 -6.98 6.67 -2.75
CA HIS A 82 -7.71 7.21 -1.61
C HIS A 82 -6.77 7.70 -0.51
N LEU A 83 -5.76 6.91 -0.16
CA LEU A 83 -4.75 7.29 0.83
C LEU A 83 -3.99 8.56 0.42
N LEU A 84 -3.54 8.65 -0.83
CA LEU A 84 -2.83 9.83 -1.35
C LEU A 84 -3.72 11.08 -1.28
N VAL A 85 -4.97 11.00 -1.77
CA VAL A 85 -5.92 12.14 -1.76
C VAL A 85 -6.23 12.63 -0.34
N THR A 86 -6.24 11.72 0.64
CA THR A 86 -6.42 12.09 2.06
C THR A 86 -5.13 12.58 2.74
N GLY A 87 -4.03 12.67 2.00
CA GLY A 87 -2.76 13.25 2.45
C GLY A 87 -1.76 12.25 3.05
N ALA A 88 -2.05 10.94 2.97
CA ALA A 88 -1.12 9.92 3.44
C ALA A 88 0.07 9.74 2.49
N LYS A 89 1.15 9.17 3.01
CA LYS A 89 2.31 8.66 2.27
C LYS A 89 2.28 7.15 2.25
N LEU A 90 2.51 6.56 1.09
CA LEU A 90 2.48 5.11 0.93
C LEU A 90 3.81 4.49 1.33
N VAL A 91 3.76 3.30 1.94
CA VAL A 91 4.94 2.51 2.27
C VAL A 91 4.72 1.06 1.82
N TYR A 92 5.72 0.48 1.17
CA TYR A 92 5.65 -0.90 0.70
C TYR A 92 6.99 -1.63 0.90
N GLY A 93 6.92 -2.90 1.28
CA GLY A 93 8.07 -3.82 1.29
C GLY A 93 8.11 -4.58 -0.02
N GLY A 94 8.74 -3.98 -1.02
CA GLY A 94 8.64 -4.43 -2.39
C GLY A 94 9.73 -5.36 -2.87
N ASP A 95 9.48 -5.89 -4.04
CA ASP A 95 10.43 -6.62 -4.87
C ASP A 95 10.50 -6.01 -6.28
N LEU A 96 11.40 -6.54 -7.09
CA LEU A 96 11.67 -6.08 -8.46
C LEU A 96 10.99 -6.95 -9.52
N ARG A 97 9.87 -7.58 -9.19
CA ARG A 97 9.12 -8.40 -10.17
C ARG A 97 8.44 -7.49 -11.19
N ILE A 98 8.58 -7.88 -12.48
CA ILE A 98 7.86 -7.21 -13.56
C ILE A 98 6.34 -7.37 -13.31
N GLY A 99 5.60 -6.26 -13.40
CA GLY A 99 4.17 -6.22 -13.10
C GLY A 99 3.82 -6.42 -11.62
N GLY A 100 4.80 -6.22 -10.72
CA GLY A 100 4.58 -6.22 -9.27
C GLY A 100 4.03 -4.89 -8.75
N PHE A 101 3.57 -4.90 -7.51
CA PHE A 101 2.95 -3.73 -6.88
C PHE A 101 3.91 -2.56 -6.66
N THR A 102 5.23 -2.79 -6.60
CA THR A 102 6.23 -1.71 -6.50
C THR A 102 6.07 -0.71 -7.65
N LYS A 103 6.03 -1.18 -8.91
CA LYS A 103 5.89 -0.30 -10.07
C LYS A 103 4.52 0.38 -10.09
N LEU A 104 3.46 -0.34 -9.79
CA LEU A 104 2.10 0.19 -9.72
C LEU A 104 2.00 1.38 -8.74
N LEU A 105 2.51 1.21 -7.52
CA LEU A 105 2.49 2.24 -6.49
C LEU A 105 3.43 3.42 -6.80
N CYS A 106 4.56 3.13 -7.45
CA CYS A 106 5.50 4.14 -7.93
C CYS A 106 4.83 5.06 -8.96
N ASP A 107 4.26 4.49 -10.02
CA ASP A 107 3.61 5.22 -11.10
C ASP A 107 2.43 6.07 -10.57
N LEU A 108 1.62 5.50 -9.69
CA LEU A 108 0.49 6.19 -9.09
C LEU A 108 0.94 7.39 -8.24
N SER A 109 1.96 7.21 -7.41
CA SER A 109 2.50 8.26 -6.54
C SER A 109 3.15 9.39 -7.33
N CYS A 110 3.87 9.05 -8.39
CA CYS A 110 4.46 10.02 -9.32
C CYS A 110 3.38 10.86 -10.01
N GLN A 111 2.36 10.21 -10.58
CA GLN A 111 1.23 10.89 -11.23
C GLN A 111 0.47 11.80 -10.26
N TYR A 112 0.24 11.33 -9.04
CA TYR A 112 -0.38 12.14 -8.00
C TYR A 112 0.43 13.39 -7.70
N GLY A 113 1.74 13.26 -7.46
CA GLY A 113 2.62 14.39 -7.18
C GLY A 113 2.69 15.43 -8.32
N ILE A 114 2.60 14.99 -9.58
CA ILE A 114 2.53 15.88 -10.75
C ILE A 114 1.21 16.63 -10.78
N LYS A 115 0.08 15.96 -10.57
CA LYS A 115 -1.27 16.56 -10.53
C LYS A 115 -1.41 17.61 -9.44
N GLU A 116 -0.93 17.31 -8.24
CA GLU A 116 -0.97 18.22 -7.10
C GLU A 116 0.01 19.39 -7.24
N LYS A 117 0.82 19.44 -8.31
CA LYS A 117 1.89 20.44 -8.50
C LYS A 117 2.77 20.61 -7.26
N SER A 118 2.95 19.52 -6.52
CA SER A 118 3.74 19.52 -5.29
C SER A 118 5.22 19.78 -5.59
N ASP A 119 5.93 20.25 -4.58
CA ASP A 119 7.38 20.39 -4.65
C ASP A 119 8.04 19.08 -5.14
N PRO A 120 8.96 19.11 -6.11
CA PRO A 120 9.66 17.92 -6.61
C PRO A 120 10.37 17.09 -5.53
N SER A 121 10.70 17.67 -4.40
CA SER A 121 11.29 16.97 -3.25
C SER A 121 10.28 16.22 -2.38
N THR A 122 8.97 16.43 -2.61
CA THR A 122 7.93 15.76 -1.83
C THR A 122 7.87 14.28 -2.19
N ILE A 123 8.09 13.42 -1.20
CA ILE A 123 8.04 11.97 -1.33
C ILE A 123 6.64 11.48 -0.90
N TYR A 124 5.95 10.78 -1.79
CA TYR A 124 4.65 10.17 -1.55
C TYR A 124 4.71 8.66 -1.38
N PHE A 125 5.82 8.04 -1.79
CA PHE A 125 5.99 6.61 -1.71
C PHE A 125 7.40 6.26 -1.22
N THR A 126 7.48 5.40 -0.19
CA THR A 126 8.74 4.83 0.33
C THR A 126 8.72 3.32 0.10
N ASN A 127 9.71 2.80 -0.61
CA ASN A 127 9.86 1.37 -0.88
C ASN A 127 11.04 0.79 -0.14
N TYR A 128 10.79 -0.21 0.72
CA TYR A 128 11.81 -0.92 1.47
C TYR A 128 12.28 -2.15 0.70
N PHE A 129 13.58 -2.29 0.54
CA PHE A 129 14.21 -3.45 -0.08
C PHE A 129 15.08 -4.20 0.92
N ALA A 130 14.81 -5.50 1.07
CA ALA A 130 15.70 -6.39 1.80
C ALA A 130 17.10 -6.38 1.16
N TRP A 131 18.14 -6.46 1.99
CA TRP A 131 19.53 -6.34 1.54
C TRP A 131 19.87 -7.08 0.24
N PRO A 132 19.64 -8.40 0.06
CA PRO A 132 20.11 -9.04 -1.17
C PRO A 132 19.32 -8.58 -2.39
N ILE A 133 18.06 -8.18 -2.24
CA ILE A 133 17.20 -7.67 -3.32
C ILE A 133 17.66 -6.30 -3.74
N PHE A 134 18.01 -5.44 -2.80
CA PHE A 134 18.53 -4.10 -3.09
C PHE A 134 19.77 -4.14 -3.99
N ASN A 135 20.66 -5.10 -3.78
CA ASN A 135 21.90 -5.23 -4.56
C ASN A 135 21.66 -5.62 -6.03
N ARG A 136 20.42 -5.90 -6.41
CA ARG A 136 20.01 -6.13 -7.79
C ARG A 136 19.71 -4.85 -8.55
N LEU A 137 19.46 -3.75 -7.84
CA LEU A 137 19.20 -2.45 -8.45
C LEU A 137 20.45 -1.91 -9.14
N SER A 138 20.31 -1.51 -10.39
CA SER A 138 21.32 -0.77 -11.10
C SER A 138 21.32 0.72 -10.69
N LYS A 139 22.34 1.47 -11.06
CA LYS A 139 22.38 2.91 -10.86
C LYS A 139 21.25 3.62 -11.62
N SER A 140 20.87 3.10 -12.80
CA SER A 140 19.74 3.63 -13.56
C SER A 140 18.40 3.41 -12.87
N ASP A 141 18.17 2.22 -12.28
CA ASP A 141 16.95 1.94 -11.53
C ASP A 141 16.80 2.89 -10.33
N ILE A 142 17.92 3.13 -9.61
CA ILE A 142 17.92 4.06 -8.47
C ILE A 142 17.64 5.50 -8.92
N ALA A 143 18.19 5.91 -10.08
CA ALA A 143 17.96 7.23 -10.65
C ALA A 143 16.49 7.40 -11.10
N GLU A 144 15.88 6.37 -11.70
CA GLU A 144 14.48 6.35 -12.10
C GLU A 144 13.56 6.52 -10.88
N PHE A 145 13.75 5.73 -9.84
CA PHE A 145 12.98 5.88 -8.60
C PHE A 145 13.10 7.30 -8.00
N LYS A 146 14.28 7.86 -8.01
CA LYS A 146 14.48 9.22 -7.52
C LYS A 146 13.76 10.26 -8.38
N TYR A 147 13.76 10.09 -9.71
CA TYR A 147 13.00 10.93 -10.63
C TYR A 147 11.50 10.81 -10.37
N ASP A 148 11.02 9.60 -10.11
CA ASP A 148 9.62 9.32 -9.79
C ASP A 148 9.21 9.71 -8.36
N ARG A 149 10.07 10.39 -7.61
CA ARG A 149 9.84 10.86 -6.23
C ARG A 149 9.58 9.70 -5.25
N VAL A 150 10.26 8.60 -5.46
CA VAL A 150 10.20 7.42 -4.59
C VAL A 150 11.44 7.39 -3.70
N GLU A 151 11.23 7.31 -2.42
CA GLU A 151 12.29 7.02 -1.46
C GLU A 151 12.58 5.52 -1.46
N ILE A 152 13.83 5.15 -1.68
CA ILE A 152 14.29 3.77 -1.58
C ILE A 152 15.05 3.58 -0.27
N VAL A 153 14.61 2.64 0.53
CA VAL A 153 15.27 2.26 1.76
C VAL A 153 15.96 0.90 1.59
N LYS A 154 17.28 0.90 1.67
CA LYS A 154 18.08 -0.31 1.81
C LYS A 154 18.13 -0.68 3.28
N THR A 155 17.60 -1.84 3.64
CA THR A 155 17.56 -2.28 5.03
C THR A 155 18.89 -2.90 5.48
N GLU A 156 19.04 -3.08 6.79
CA GLU A 156 20.26 -3.61 7.38
C GLU A 156 20.65 -4.99 6.85
N ILE A 157 21.93 -5.22 6.82
CA ILE A 157 22.50 -6.51 6.41
C ILE A 157 22.46 -7.47 7.62
N PRO A 158 21.99 -8.71 7.47
CA PRO A 158 22.02 -9.69 8.54
C PRO A 158 23.42 -9.90 9.11
N LYS A 159 23.51 -10.12 10.40
CA LYS A 159 24.77 -10.48 11.05
C LYS A 159 25.34 -11.78 10.46
N GLY A 160 26.67 -11.85 10.34
CA GLY A 160 27.38 -13.03 9.83
C GLY A 160 27.56 -13.07 8.31
N VAL A 161 27.19 -11.98 7.60
CA VAL A 161 27.51 -11.83 6.17
C VAL A 161 28.96 -11.37 6.03
N GLY A 162 29.77 -12.08 5.23
CA GLY A 162 31.15 -11.67 4.91
C GLY A 162 31.21 -10.36 4.14
N GLU A 163 32.28 -9.60 4.32
CA GLU A 163 32.46 -8.29 3.66
C GLU A 163 32.37 -8.39 2.13
N GLU A 164 32.91 -9.47 1.57
CA GLU A 164 32.91 -9.77 0.13
C GLU A 164 31.51 -10.01 -0.43
N ASP A 165 30.53 -10.36 0.40
CA ASP A 165 29.17 -10.68 -0.04
C ASP A 165 28.16 -9.55 0.20
N LYS A 166 28.52 -8.52 0.98
CA LYS A 166 27.63 -7.39 1.32
C LYS A 166 27.11 -6.63 0.10
N GLY A 167 27.90 -6.57 -0.94
CA GLY A 167 27.53 -5.88 -2.21
C GLY A 167 26.92 -6.78 -3.27
N LYS A 168 26.77 -8.07 -3.02
CA LYS A 168 26.32 -9.04 -4.03
C LYS A 168 24.84 -9.39 -3.88
N PHE A 169 24.21 -9.61 -5.01
CA PHE A 169 22.91 -10.29 -5.09
C PHE A 169 23.13 -11.81 -5.13
N PHE A 170 22.26 -12.54 -4.52
CA PHE A 170 22.21 -14.00 -4.64
C PHE A 170 20.76 -14.50 -4.58
N GLU A 171 20.51 -15.64 -5.22
CA GLU A 171 19.26 -16.38 -5.07
C GLU A 171 19.34 -17.34 -3.87
N PRO A 172 18.22 -17.57 -3.15
CA PRO A 172 18.17 -18.47 -1.99
C PRO A 172 18.15 -19.94 -2.41
N THR A 173 19.25 -20.42 -3.00
CA THR A 173 19.37 -21.79 -3.57
C THR A 173 19.99 -22.79 -2.64
N THR A 174 20.68 -22.37 -1.59
CA THR A 174 21.28 -23.25 -0.57
C THR A 174 20.71 -22.96 0.80
N PRO A 175 20.75 -23.89 1.77
CA PRO A 175 20.22 -23.66 3.12
C PRO A 175 20.77 -22.37 3.78
N SER A 176 22.07 -22.11 3.67
CA SER A 176 22.68 -20.89 4.22
C SER A 176 22.15 -19.64 3.54
N LYS A 177 22.02 -19.62 2.22
CA LYS A 177 21.45 -18.50 1.47
C LYS A 177 19.96 -18.31 1.75
N MET A 178 19.21 -19.40 1.92
CA MET A 178 17.80 -19.36 2.33
C MET A 178 17.65 -18.73 3.72
N PHE A 179 18.51 -19.11 4.66
CA PHE A 179 18.52 -18.53 6.01
C PHE A 179 18.82 -17.02 5.99
N LEU A 180 19.87 -16.62 5.27
CA LEU A 180 20.21 -15.20 5.11
C LEU A 180 19.09 -14.40 4.45
N TRP A 181 18.48 -14.96 3.41
CA TRP A 181 17.34 -14.35 2.73
C TRP A 181 16.14 -14.15 3.65
N ALA A 182 15.76 -15.19 4.40
CA ALA A 182 14.68 -15.11 5.36
C ALA A 182 14.94 -14.07 6.46
N ASN A 183 16.18 -14.01 6.98
CA ASN A 183 16.59 -13.00 7.95
C ASN A 183 16.49 -11.58 7.38
N SER A 184 16.97 -11.38 6.13
CA SER A 184 16.89 -10.08 5.47
C SER A 184 15.46 -9.59 5.30
N LEU A 185 14.53 -10.49 4.92
CA LEU A 185 13.12 -10.17 4.83
C LEU A 185 12.53 -9.80 6.20
N SER A 186 12.92 -10.51 7.26
CA SER A 186 12.45 -10.21 8.62
C SER A 186 12.98 -8.86 9.13
N ILE A 187 14.25 -8.54 8.85
CA ILE A 187 14.84 -7.23 9.16
C ILE A 187 14.08 -6.13 8.42
N MET A 188 13.90 -6.28 7.11
CA MET A 188 13.17 -5.30 6.29
C MET A 188 11.77 -5.03 6.86
N ARG A 189 11.00 -6.07 7.20
CA ARG A 189 9.65 -5.90 7.75
C ARG A 189 9.62 -5.17 9.08
N LYS A 190 10.59 -5.46 9.96
CA LYS A 190 10.73 -4.78 11.26
C LYS A 190 11.09 -3.31 11.08
N GLU A 191 12.12 -3.00 10.27
CA GLU A 191 12.52 -1.62 10.00
C GLU A 191 11.40 -0.82 9.34
N MET A 192 10.70 -1.41 8.38
CA MET A 192 9.55 -0.78 7.74
C MET A 192 8.46 -0.47 8.76
N GLU A 193 8.14 -1.43 9.65
CA GLU A 193 7.09 -1.24 10.66
C GLU A 193 7.43 -0.19 11.70
N GLU A 194 8.70 0.08 11.96
CA GLU A 194 9.13 1.17 12.86
C GLU A 194 8.85 2.57 12.29
N ASN A 195 8.66 2.65 10.98
CA ASN A 195 8.53 3.91 10.25
C ASN A 195 7.14 4.16 9.66
N VAL A 196 6.12 3.41 10.10
CA VAL A 196 4.74 3.56 9.63
C VAL A 196 3.77 3.86 10.78
N ASN A 197 2.59 4.37 10.42
CA ASN A 197 1.56 4.74 11.40
C ASN A 197 0.38 3.75 11.40
N ALA A 198 0.19 3.02 10.32
CA ALA A 198 -0.85 1.99 10.19
C ALA A 198 -0.51 1.05 9.04
N ARG A 199 -1.23 -0.07 8.95
CA ARG A 199 -1.04 -1.07 7.91
C ARG A 199 -2.37 -1.54 7.33
N ILE A 200 -2.44 -1.62 6.00
CA ILE A 200 -3.54 -2.26 5.26
C ILE A 200 -3.01 -3.57 4.69
N VAL A 201 -3.81 -4.63 4.83
CA VAL A 201 -3.40 -6.00 4.48
C VAL A 201 -4.40 -6.63 3.53
N LEU A 202 -3.93 -7.13 2.39
CA LEU A 202 -4.74 -7.68 1.32
C LEU A 202 -4.10 -8.94 0.71
N GLY A 203 -4.85 -10.03 0.65
CA GLY A 203 -4.43 -11.29 0.03
C GLY A 203 -3.27 -11.97 0.77
N GLY A 204 -2.25 -12.36 0.04
CA GLY A 204 -1.02 -12.95 0.57
C GLY A 204 -0.93 -14.46 0.42
N LYS A 205 0.24 -14.92 -0.05
CA LYS A 205 0.54 -16.35 -0.15
C LYS A 205 0.70 -16.96 1.22
N ILE A 206 0.14 -18.16 1.42
CA ILE A 206 0.27 -18.95 2.64
C ILE A 206 1.24 -20.13 2.48
N VAL A 207 1.66 -20.41 1.26
CA VAL A 207 2.61 -21.48 0.91
C VAL A 207 3.69 -20.94 -0.03
N ASN A 208 4.79 -21.69 -0.17
CA ASN A 208 5.91 -21.35 -1.08
C ASN A 208 6.51 -19.96 -0.84
N PHE A 209 6.60 -19.54 0.39
CA PHE A 209 7.23 -18.29 0.79
C PHE A 209 8.75 -18.46 1.03
N LYS A 210 9.52 -17.40 0.81
CA LYS A 210 10.98 -17.37 0.96
C LYS A 210 11.45 -16.85 2.34
N GLY A 211 10.54 -16.40 3.19
CA GLY A 211 10.80 -15.89 4.53
C GLY A 211 10.73 -16.97 5.60
N ARG A 212 10.80 -16.58 6.87
CA ARG A 212 10.59 -17.46 8.02
C ARG A 212 9.15 -17.97 8.11
N MET A 213 8.23 -17.14 7.65
CA MET A 213 6.79 -17.42 7.50
C MET A 213 6.26 -16.69 6.29
N ALA A 214 5.00 -16.88 5.96
CA ALA A 214 4.34 -16.12 4.92
C ALA A 214 4.47 -14.61 5.19
N GLY A 215 4.90 -13.82 4.18
CA GLY A 215 5.33 -12.44 4.37
C GLY A 215 4.30 -11.56 5.03
N ILE A 216 3.06 -11.65 4.57
CA ILE A 216 1.94 -10.85 5.10
C ILE A 216 1.61 -11.23 6.56
N PHE A 217 1.77 -12.48 6.97
CA PHE A 217 1.65 -12.85 8.38
C PHE A 217 2.73 -12.18 9.24
N GLU A 218 3.97 -12.20 8.79
CA GLU A 218 5.07 -11.57 9.52
C GLU A 218 4.88 -10.06 9.64
N GLU A 219 4.43 -9.40 8.57
CA GLU A 219 4.11 -7.96 8.57
C GLU A 219 2.97 -7.64 9.53
N ALA A 220 1.91 -8.45 9.54
CA ALA A 220 0.79 -8.28 10.48
C ALA A 220 1.23 -8.47 11.94
N ILE A 221 2.09 -9.47 12.22
CA ILE A 221 2.66 -9.68 13.55
C ILE A 221 3.49 -8.47 13.99
N CYS A 222 4.33 -7.92 13.10
CA CYS A 222 5.11 -6.72 13.39
C CYS A 222 4.19 -5.54 13.75
N ALA A 223 3.11 -5.31 12.99
CA ALA A 223 2.13 -4.26 13.25
C ALA A 223 1.43 -4.44 14.61
N ILE A 224 1.00 -5.66 14.93
CA ILE A 224 0.37 -5.99 16.21
C ILE A 224 1.34 -5.76 17.37
N GLN A 225 2.60 -6.19 17.24
CA GLN A 225 3.64 -5.99 18.27
C GLN A 225 3.93 -4.51 18.53
N LYS A 226 3.88 -3.67 17.48
CA LYS A 226 4.04 -2.21 17.57
C LYS A 226 2.75 -1.50 17.97
N LYS A 227 1.63 -2.22 18.10
CA LYS A 227 0.29 -1.68 18.40
C LYS A 227 -0.17 -0.66 17.34
N HIS A 228 0.26 -0.83 16.11
CA HIS A 228 -0.23 -0.02 15.00
C HIS A 228 -1.63 -0.48 14.57
N PRO A 229 -2.50 0.44 14.15
CA PRO A 229 -3.76 0.09 13.51
C PRO A 229 -3.51 -0.82 12.30
N ILE A 230 -4.26 -1.92 12.22
CA ILE A 230 -4.20 -2.87 11.12
C ILE A 230 -5.58 -3.04 10.49
N TYR A 231 -5.67 -2.90 9.18
CA TYR A 231 -6.90 -3.04 8.41
C TYR A 231 -6.79 -4.28 7.52
N LEU A 232 -7.64 -5.26 7.74
CA LEU A 232 -7.57 -6.57 7.10
C LEU A 232 -8.68 -6.74 6.07
N LEU A 233 -8.33 -6.86 4.79
CA LEU A 233 -9.26 -7.13 3.70
C LEU A 233 -9.30 -8.65 3.43
N GLY A 234 -9.97 -9.40 4.30
CA GLY A 234 -10.00 -10.87 4.26
C GLY A 234 -10.86 -11.47 3.14
N GLY A 235 -11.72 -10.68 2.49
CA GLY A 235 -12.61 -11.17 1.43
C GLY A 235 -11.89 -11.79 0.22
N PHE A 236 -10.65 -11.38 -0.02
CA PHE A 236 -9.81 -11.84 -1.14
C PHE A 236 -9.10 -13.19 -0.88
N GLY A 237 -9.22 -13.75 0.32
CA GLY A 237 -8.57 -15.01 0.67
C GLY A 237 -7.12 -14.82 1.13
N GLY A 238 -6.37 -15.92 1.14
CA GLY A 238 -4.95 -15.96 1.49
C GLY A 238 -4.64 -15.61 2.95
N ALA A 239 -3.45 -15.10 3.19
CA ALA A 239 -2.98 -14.76 4.53
C ALA A 239 -3.90 -13.76 5.25
N SER A 240 -4.41 -12.74 4.54
CA SER A 240 -5.32 -11.75 5.14
C SER A 240 -6.61 -12.39 5.67
N ALA A 241 -7.20 -13.34 4.93
CA ALA A 241 -8.39 -14.07 5.37
C ALA A 241 -8.10 -14.95 6.59
N GLN A 242 -6.95 -15.63 6.59
CA GLN A 242 -6.55 -16.46 7.74
C GLN A 242 -6.30 -15.62 8.99
N ILE A 243 -5.64 -14.46 8.86
CA ILE A 243 -5.45 -13.53 9.99
C ILE A 243 -6.81 -13.10 10.56
N VAL A 244 -7.79 -12.76 9.70
CA VAL A 244 -9.14 -12.40 10.14
C VAL A 244 -9.78 -13.54 10.93
N LYS A 245 -9.69 -14.79 10.47
CA LYS A 245 -10.20 -15.97 11.18
C LYS A 245 -9.54 -16.13 12.55
N LEU A 246 -8.21 -16.08 12.60
CA LEU A 246 -7.46 -16.18 13.85
C LEU A 246 -7.85 -15.08 14.85
N MET A 247 -8.02 -13.84 14.40
CA MET A 247 -8.46 -12.75 15.26
C MET A 247 -9.90 -12.92 15.79
N LYS A 248 -10.74 -13.67 15.08
CA LYS A 248 -12.08 -14.07 15.53
C LYS A 248 -12.08 -15.30 16.43
N GLY A 249 -10.93 -15.91 16.69
CA GLY A 249 -10.79 -17.15 17.46
C GLY A 249 -11.19 -18.42 16.69
N GLU A 250 -11.29 -18.32 15.36
CA GLU A 250 -11.56 -19.49 14.51
C GLU A 250 -10.26 -20.29 14.31
N THR A 251 -10.34 -21.60 14.39
CA THR A 251 -9.22 -22.50 14.02
C THR A 251 -9.09 -22.53 12.51
N THR A 252 -7.84 -22.41 12.01
CA THR A 252 -7.50 -22.45 10.56
C THR A 252 -6.98 -23.84 10.18
#